data_83eb489c247296f1318ee39eb1ac9f7c
#
_entry.id   83eb489c247296f1318ee39eb1ac9f7c
#
_cell.length_a   1.000
_cell.length_b   1.000
_cell.length_c   1.000
_cell.angle_alpha   90.00
_cell.angle_beta   90.00
_cell.angle_gamma   90.00
#
_symmetry.space_group_name_H-M   'P 1'
#
loop_
_entity.id
_entity.type
_entity.pdbx_description
1 polymer ?
#
loop_
_entity_poly.entity_id
_entity_poly.type
_entity_poly.pdbx_seq_one_letter_code
_entity_poly.pdbx_strand_id
1 'polypeptide(L)'
;MDLVKTHNQLPEGINASDAQVVGFATEVMNCLPYEPNDEQMELLAAFSHFMLYGHPQAVMLINGYAGTGKTSMIGGIVKALTYRGRKTVLLAPTGRAAKVFTEYSGHTAYTIHRKIYRQNSYLSEGFSLGENKHTDTIFIVDEASMISNSGEGAYFGTGRLLDDLIHYVYSGIGCRLVLMGDVAQLPPVGQSESPALNAEFLRSYALQIYSIHLKQIARQAAESGILFNATILRQVMESGVLCAPKLELMRFDDIDAITGEFLLETISDCYGRDGMNETIVVTRSNKRATLFNMGIRNSILYREDELVSDDMLLVSKNNYFWANDYEQIDFIANGDVVRVKRVWGEIERRYGLDFANVTVEFPDHDNIEMDVKIIVNCLSSDSPALSPAQNEMLYNSIMAELSGDKRSRYRELKKNPYFNALQVKFAYAVTCHKAQGGQWQNVFIDMGAMMADAFTQLDFYRWLYTAITRARSRVYLINCPLETDVSLQDSF
;
A
#
# COMPACT_ATOMS: atom_id res chain seq x y z
N MET A 1 17.86 20.97 -2.42
CA MET A 1 17.39 19.84 -1.61
C MET A 1 17.87 18.59 -2.33
N ASP A 2 18.94 17.97 -1.86
CA ASP A 2 19.48 16.79 -2.55
C ASP A 2 18.48 15.65 -2.39
N LEU A 3 17.81 15.29 -3.47
CA LEU A 3 17.15 14.01 -3.59
C LEU A 3 18.17 12.95 -3.21
N VAL A 4 17.86 12.16 -2.21
CA VAL A 4 18.64 11.11 -1.57
C VAL A 4 19.80 10.65 -2.45
N LYS A 5 21.04 10.82 -1.99
CA LYS A 5 22.24 10.33 -2.70
C LYS A 5 22.04 8.86 -2.98
N THR A 6 21.67 8.56 -4.23
CA THR A 6 21.35 7.22 -4.71
C THR A 6 22.65 6.42 -4.95
N HIS A 7 23.50 6.32 -3.94
CA HIS A 7 24.71 5.51 -4.00
C HIS A 7 24.57 4.35 -3.04
N ASN A 8 25.06 3.19 -3.46
CA ASN A 8 25.14 2.03 -2.61
C ASN A 8 26.01 2.36 -1.40
N GLN A 9 25.52 2.04 -0.20
CA GLN A 9 26.22 2.24 1.05
C GLN A 9 26.40 0.88 1.71
N LEU A 10 27.59 0.36 1.60
CA LEU A 10 27.95 -0.94 2.15
C LEU A 10 28.99 -0.76 3.25
N PRO A 11 28.98 -1.57 4.33
CA PRO A 11 30.03 -1.58 5.31
C PRO A 11 31.40 -1.87 4.67
N GLU A 12 32.46 -1.34 5.27
CA GLU A 12 33.83 -1.66 4.85
C GLU A 12 34.13 -3.16 5.02
N GLY A 13 34.92 -3.71 4.09
CA GLY A 13 35.38 -5.10 4.18
C GLY A 13 34.48 -6.16 3.58
N ILE A 14 33.45 -5.77 2.80
CA ILE A 14 32.69 -6.76 2.03
C ILE A 14 33.60 -7.43 1.01
N ASN A 15 33.87 -8.72 1.21
CA ASN A 15 34.59 -9.54 0.26
C ASN A 15 33.61 -10.35 -0.61
N ALA A 16 33.27 -9.82 -1.79
CA ALA A 16 32.38 -10.49 -2.74
C ALA A 16 32.98 -11.79 -3.29
N SER A 17 34.30 -12.00 -3.14
CA SER A 17 34.98 -13.22 -3.57
C SER A 17 35.06 -14.29 -2.46
N ASP A 18 34.52 -14.03 -1.26
CA ASP A 18 34.44 -15.02 -0.21
C ASP A 18 33.61 -16.24 -0.66
N ALA A 19 34.16 -17.43 -0.48
CA ALA A 19 33.53 -18.66 -0.97
C ALA A 19 32.12 -18.91 -0.40
N GLN A 20 31.85 -18.48 0.84
CA GLN A 20 30.53 -18.59 1.46
C GLN A 20 29.54 -17.58 0.91
N VAL A 21 30.01 -16.34 0.64
CA VAL A 21 29.20 -15.29 0.00
C VAL A 21 28.82 -15.73 -1.41
N VAL A 22 29.78 -16.18 -2.20
CA VAL A 22 29.56 -16.70 -3.57
C VAL A 22 28.63 -17.93 -3.53
N GLY A 23 28.84 -18.84 -2.59
CA GLY A 23 28.02 -20.04 -2.45
C GLY A 23 26.55 -19.71 -2.20
N PHE A 24 26.24 -18.77 -1.28
CA PHE A 24 24.87 -18.39 -1.01
C PHE A 24 24.26 -17.60 -2.18
N ALA A 25 25.00 -16.68 -2.79
CA ALA A 25 24.55 -15.95 -3.98
C ALA A 25 24.18 -16.92 -5.11
N THR A 26 25.00 -17.96 -5.34
CA THR A 26 24.71 -19.00 -6.35
C THR A 26 23.44 -19.78 -6.04
N GLU A 27 23.18 -20.11 -4.77
CA GLU A 27 21.94 -20.78 -4.38
C GLU A 27 20.71 -19.91 -4.66
N VAL A 28 20.79 -18.59 -4.39
CA VAL A 28 19.69 -17.66 -4.73
C VAL A 28 19.51 -17.58 -6.23
N MET A 29 20.59 -17.48 -7.02
CA MET A 29 20.53 -17.46 -8.49
C MET A 29 19.79 -18.70 -9.04
N ASN A 30 20.05 -19.89 -8.49
CA ASN A 30 19.36 -21.10 -8.88
C ASN A 30 17.85 -21.10 -8.56
N CYS A 31 17.41 -20.21 -7.69
CA CYS A 31 15.99 -20.01 -7.35
C CYS A 31 15.30 -18.94 -8.22
N LEU A 32 16.07 -18.21 -9.05
CA LEU A 32 15.52 -17.18 -9.94
C LEU A 32 15.11 -17.79 -11.29
N PRO A 33 14.06 -17.29 -11.95
CA PRO A 33 13.64 -17.73 -13.28
C PRO A 33 14.43 -17.09 -14.42
N TYR A 34 15.43 -16.26 -14.12
CA TYR A 34 16.24 -15.49 -15.09
C TYR A 34 17.65 -15.26 -14.54
N GLU A 35 18.58 -14.87 -15.42
CA GLU A 35 19.92 -14.45 -15.03
C GLU A 35 19.90 -13.01 -14.45
N PRO A 36 20.43 -12.80 -13.24
CA PRO A 36 20.52 -11.47 -12.64
C PRO A 36 21.42 -10.52 -13.44
N ASN A 37 21.05 -9.24 -13.48
CA ASN A 37 21.93 -8.18 -13.98
C ASN A 37 22.99 -7.78 -12.93
N ASP A 38 23.91 -6.88 -13.31
CA ASP A 38 25.04 -6.47 -12.43
C ASP A 38 24.57 -5.89 -11.09
N GLU A 39 23.54 -5.03 -11.08
CA GLU A 39 22.98 -4.46 -9.84
C GLU A 39 22.31 -5.53 -8.96
N GLN A 40 21.64 -6.48 -9.58
CA GLN A 40 21.04 -7.62 -8.88
C GLN A 40 22.11 -8.56 -8.33
N MET A 41 23.22 -8.75 -9.05
CA MET A 41 24.39 -9.50 -8.55
C MET A 41 25.03 -8.79 -7.35
N GLU A 42 25.15 -7.47 -7.37
CA GLU A 42 25.63 -6.68 -6.24
C GLU A 42 24.72 -6.82 -5.02
N LEU A 43 23.39 -6.79 -5.24
CA LEU A 43 22.40 -7.07 -4.20
C LEU A 43 22.62 -8.47 -3.59
N LEU A 44 22.82 -9.50 -4.41
CA LEU A 44 23.05 -10.86 -3.92
C LEU A 44 24.33 -10.97 -3.08
N ALA A 45 25.42 -10.36 -3.51
CA ALA A 45 26.67 -10.34 -2.77
C ALA A 45 26.50 -9.62 -1.42
N ALA A 46 25.88 -8.44 -1.43
CA ALA A 46 25.63 -7.64 -0.23
C ALA A 46 24.67 -8.37 0.73
N PHE A 47 23.60 -8.98 0.23
CA PHE A 47 22.67 -9.76 1.04
C PHE A 47 23.33 -11.00 1.64
N SER A 48 24.16 -11.71 0.85
CA SER A 48 24.93 -12.87 1.34
C SER A 48 25.87 -12.46 2.49
N HIS A 49 26.57 -11.35 2.33
CA HIS A 49 27.46 -10.82 3.38
C HIS A 49 26.65 -10.38 4.61
N PHE A 50 25.55 -9.67 4.43
CA PHE A 50 24.62 -9.27 5.49
C PHE A 50 24.14 -10.47 6.31
N MET A 51 23.84 -11.57 5.62
CA MET A 51 23.38 -12.81 6.24
C MET A 51 24.46 -13.53 7.04
N LEU A 52 25.67 -13.62 6.48
CA LEU A 52 26.75 -14.43 7.04
C LEU A 52 27.57 -13.66 8.08
N TYR A 53 27.84 -12.41 7.83
CA TYR A 53 28.82 -11.60 8.57
C TYR A 53 28.27 -10.28 9.12
N GLY A 54 27.02 -9.93 8.81
CA GLY A 54 26.42 -8.67 9.27
C GLY A 54 26.36 -8.57 10.80
N HIS A 55 26.59 -7.36 11.30
CA HIS A 55 26.46 -7.05 12.73
C HIS A 55 25.07 -7.47 13.25
N PRO A 56 24.91 -7.90 14.52
CA PRO A 56 23.60 -8.22 15.08
C PRO A 56 22.56 -7.10 14.95
N GLN A 57 23.00 -5.85 14.96
CA GLN A 57 22.16 -4.68 14.72
C GLN A 57 22.37 -4.13 13.30
N ALA A 58 22.36 -4.99 12.29
CA ALA A 58 22.42 -4.55 10.90
C ALA A 58 21.04 -4.54 10.27
N VAL A 59 20.74 -3.53 9.44
CA VAL A 59 19.56 -3.43 8.61
C VAL A 59 19.97 -3.36 7.14
N MET A 60 19.23 -4.05 6.28
CA MET A 60 19.42 -3.95 4.85
C MET A 60 18.28 -3.15 4.21
N LEU A 61 18.67 -2.13 3.43
CA LEU A 61 17.77 -1.33 2.59
C LEU A 61 17.92 -1.74 1.14
N ILE A 62 16.81 -2.13 0.53
CA ILE A 62 16.73 -2.44 -0.89
C ILE A 62 15.82 -1.39 -1.54
N ASN A 63 16.43 -0.34 -2.04
CA ASN A 63 15.75 0.67 -2.82
C ASN A 63 15.74 0.25 -4.28
N GLY A 64 14.58 0.14 -4.89
CA GLY A 64 14.52 -0.23 -6.30
C GLY A 64 13.26 0.35 -6.93
N TYR A 65 13.41 0.79 -8.16
CA TYR A 65 12.33 1.36 -8.93
C TYR A 65 11.40 0.29 -9.51
N ALA A 66 10.26 0.72 -10.07
CA ALA A 66 9.37 -0.19 -10.80
C ALA A 66 10.13 -0.88 -11.95
N GLY A 67 9.87 -2.17 -12.16
CA GLY A 67 10.51 -2.95 -13.22
C GLY A 67 11.96 -3.38 -12.97
N THR A 68 12.57 -3.08 -11.81
CA THR A 68 13.96 -3.50 -11.49
C THR A 68 14.09 -4.92 -10.97
N GLY A 69 12.98 -5.65 -10.82
CA GLY A 69 12.97 -7.04 -10.39
C GLY A 69 13.09 -7.27 -8.88
N LYS A 70 12.86 -6.24 -8.03
CA LYS A 70 12.88 -6.38 -6.55
C LYS A 70 12.10 -7.59 -6.07
N THR A 71 10.87 -7.69 -6.50
CA THR A 71 9.91 -8.73 -6.14
C THR A 71 10.44 -10.14 -6.43
N SER A 72 10.95 -10.34 -7.65
CA SER A 72 11.52 -11.62 -8.07
C SER A 72 12.78 -11.97 -7.31
N MET A 73 13.66 -10.98 -7.08
CA MET A 73 14.89 -11.15 -6.30
C MET A 73 14.59 -11.62 -4.88
N ILE A 74 13.63 -10.97 -4.21
CA ILE A 74 13.22 -11.36 -2.85
C ILE A 74 12.55 -12.73 -2.85
N GLY A 75 11.74 -13.06 -3.84
CA GLY A 75 11.18 -14.41 -3.99
C GLY A 75 12.28 -15.47 -4.07
N GLY A 76 13.34 -15.26 -4.85
CA GLY A 76 14.50 -16.13 -4.91
C GLY A 76 15.27 -16.23 -3.58
N ILE A 77 15.49 -15.08 -2.93
CA ILE A 77 16.14 -15.01 -1.61
C ILE A 77 15.34 -15.80 -0.56
N VAL A 78 14.03 -15.62 -0.48
CA VAL A 78 13.16 -16.32 0.48
C VAL A 78 13.20 -17.82 0.26
N LYS A 79 13.17 -18.28 -1.00
CA LYS A 79 13.31 -19.71 -1.34
C LYS A 79 14.65 -20.28 -0.89
N ALA A 80 15.76 -19.59 -1.20
CA ALA A 80 17.10 -20.04 -0.79
C ALA A 80 17.26 -20.08 0.73
N LEU A 81 16.72 -19.09 1.46
CA LEU A 81 16.71 -19.09 2.91
C LEU A 81 15.91 -20.26 3.48
N THR A 82 14.76 -20.57 2.88
CA THR A 82 13.94 -21.73 3.27
C THR A 82 14.68 -23.05 3.06
N TYR A 83 15.37 -23.22 1.93
CA TYR A 83 16.21 -24.42 1.69
C TYR A 83 17.34 -24.57 2.71
N ARG A 84 17.88 -23.47 3.21
CA ARG A 84 18.88 -23.49 4.31
C ARG A 84 18.27 -23.65 5.70
N GLY A 85 16.96 -23.79 5.83
CA GLY A 85 16.26 -23.87 7.11
C GLY A 85 16.30 -22.55 7.92
N ARG A 86 16.59 -21.42 7.27
CA ARG A 86 16.57 -20.12 7.90
C ARG A 86 15.14 -19.59 8.02
N LYS A 87 14.79 -19.10 9.18
CA LYS A 87 13.45 -18.56 9.45
C LYS A 87 13.30 -17.17 8.82
N THR A 88 12.19 -16.97 8.12
CA THR A 88 11.80 -15.69 7.56
C THR A 88 10.42 -15.28 8.04
N VAL A 89 10.21 -13.98 8.20
CA VAL A 89 8.90 -13.36 8.45
C VAL A 89 8.70 -12.28 7.40
N LEU A 90 7.68 -12.45 6.57
CA LEU A 90 7.37 -11.51 5.50
C LEU A 90 6.30 -10.54 5.96
N LEU A 91 6.53 -9.24 5.76
CA LEU A 91 5.69 -8.17 6.25
C LEU A 91 5.39 -7.14 5.16
N ALA A 92 4.24 -6.48 5.28
CA ALA A 92 3.88 -5.33 4.46
C ALA A 92 3.05 -4.32 5.27
N PRO A 93 2.97 -3.05 4.84
CA PRO A 93 2.20 -2.03 5.56
C PRO A 93 0.69 -2.26 5.55
N THR A 94 0.15 -2.83 4.46
CA THR A 94 -1.29 -3.04 4.22
C THR A 94 -1.63 -4.49 3.91
N GLY A 95 -2.90 -4.89 4.11
CA GLY A 95 -3.39 -6.24 3.79
C GLY A 95 -3.19 -6.58 2.32
N ARG A 96 -3.51 -5.65 1.41
CA ARG A 96 -3.32 -5.84 -0.02
C ARG A 96 -1.85 -6.04 -0.42
N ALA A 97 -0.93 -5.22 0.13
CA ALA A 97 0.50 -5.40 -0.11
C ALA A 97 1.00 -6.75 0.45
N ALA A 98 0.49 -7.20 1.61
CA ALA A 98 0.82 -8.50 2.17
C ALA A 98 0.33 -9.65 1.28
N LYS A 99 -0.88 -9.54 0.70
CA LYS A 99 -1.39 -10.52 -0.26
C LYS A 99 -0.52 -10.61 -1.51
N VAL A 100 -0.22 -9.47 -2.13
CA VAL A 100 0.69 -9.40 -3.29
C VAL A 100 2.05 -9.99 -2.95
N PHE A 101 2.60 -9.68 -1.77
CA PHE A 101 3.87 -10.26 -1.30
C PHE A 101 3.78 -11.78 -1.12
N THR A 102 2.66 -12.31 -0.62
CA THR A 102 2.42 -13.75 -0.50
C THR A 102 2.41 -14.42 -1.87
N GLU A 103 1.72 -13.84 -2.85
CA GLU A 103 1.57 -14.40 -4.20
C GLU A 103 2.93 -14.63 -4.89
N TYR A 104 3.83 -13.64 -4.85
CA TYR A 104 5.11 -13.79 -5.57
C TYR A 104 6.22 -14.43 -4.74
N SER A 105 6.19 -14.35 -3.42
CA SER A 105 7.18 -15.02 -2.58
C SER A 105 6.89 -16.51 -2.39
N GLY A 106 5.62 -16.91 -2.56
CA GLY A 106 5.15 -18.26 -2.26
C GLY A 106 5.10 -18.57 -0.75
N HIS A 107 5.22 -17.55 0.11
CA HIS A 107 5.21 -17.68 1.57
C HIS A 107 4.25 -16.65 2.15
N THR A 108 3.52 -17.02 3.20
CA THR A 108 2.55 -16.12 3.84
C THR A 108 3.21 -14.86 4.38
N ALA A 109 2.78 -13.71 3.90
CA ALA A 109 3.13 -12.40 4.43
C ALA A 109 2.00 -11.86 5.32
N TYR A 110 2.35 -11.05 6.30
CA TYR A 110 1.42 -10.45 7.26
C TYR A 110 1.53 -8.94 7.20
N THR A 111 0.50 -8.24 7.67
CA THR A 111 0.67 -6.80 7.92
C THR A 111 1.62 -6.59 9.10
N ILE A 112 2.41 -5.49 9.06
CA ILE A 112 3.29 -5.12 10.17
C ILE A 112 2.48 -5.07 11.46
N HIS A 113 1.32 -4.40 11.45
CA HIS A 113 0.47 -4.26 12.62
C HIS A 113 0.07 -5.60 13.24
N ARG A 114 -0.42 -6.54 12.42
CA ARG A 114 -0.78 -7.88 12.88
C ARG A 114 0.38 -8.63 13.50
N LYS A 115 1.60 -8.42 13.00
CA LYS A 115 2.76 -9.16 13.47
C LYS A 115 3.32 -8.63 14.79
N ILE A 116 3.44 -7.29 14.93
CA ILE A 116 4.17 -6.70 16.04
C ILE A 116 3.29 -6.27 17.21
N TYR A 117 2.00 -6.00 17.00
CA TYR A 117 1.11 -5.56 18.07
C TYR A 117 0.23 -6.68 18.61
N ARG A 118 -0.18 -6.54 19.85
CA ARG A 118 -1.14 -7.42 20.53
C ARG A 118 -2.15 -6.55 21.24
N GLN A 119 -3.42 -6.96 21.16
CA GLN A 119 -4.49 -6.30 21.89
C GLN A 119 -4.23 -6.39 23.39
N ASN A 120 -4.23 -5.26 24.07
CA ASN A 120 -4.24 -5.23 25.52
C ASN A 120 -5.57 -5.83 26.01
N SER A 121 -5.63 -6.37 27.23
CA SER A 121 -6.84 -7.01 27.77
C SER A 121 -8.11 -6.22 27.43
N TYR A 122 -9.26 -6.90 27.32
CA TYR A 122 -10.59 -6.31 27.00
C TYR A 122 -10.98 -5.01 27.73
N LEU A 123 -10.20 -4.60 28.73
CA LEU A 123 -10.44 -3.44 29.58
C LEU A 123 -9.52 -2.24 29.28
N SER A 124 -8.45 -2.41 28.51
CA SER A 124 -7.51 -1.33 28.18
C SER A 124 -7.62 -0.90 26.72
N GLU A 125 -7.48 0.40 26.49
CA GLU A 125 -7.50 0.97 25.14
C GLU A 125 -6.19 0.69 24.41
N GLY A 126 -6.29 0.25 23.14
CA GLY A 126 -5.15 0.17 22.22
C GLY A 126 -4.44 -1.17 22.22
N PHE A 127 -3.44 -1.21 21.37
CA PHE A 127 -2.56 -2.34 21.14
C PHE A 127 -1.17 -2.00 21.67
N SER A 128 -0.60 -2.91 22.44
CA SER A 128 0.81 -2.80 22.88
C SER A 128 1.72 -3.56 21.94
N LEU A 129 2.98 -3.18 21.90
CA LEU A 129 4.01 -3.94 21.24
C LEU A 129 4.10 -5.34 21.87
N GLY A 130 4.00 -6.37 21.04
CA GLY A 130 4.10 -7.76 21.46
C GLY A 130 5.54 -8.14 21.79
N GLU A 131 5.72 -9.20 22.55
CA GLU A 131 7.03 -9.81 22.75
C GLU A 131 7.51 -10.52 21.47
N ASN A 132 8.73 -10.24 21.04
CA ASN A 132 9.34 -10.96 19.93
C ASN A 132 9.96 -12.28 20.39
N LYS A 133 9.27 -13.39 20.15
CA LYS A 133 9.73 -14.75 20.48
C LYS A 133 10.54 -15.42 19.36
N HIS A 134 10.80 -14.69 18.28
CA HIS A 134 11.61 -15.20 17.18
C HIS A 134 13.09 -15.24 17.53
N THR A 135 13.79 -16.26 17.02
CA THR A 135 15.23 -16.42 17.12
C THR A 135 15.82 -16.65 15.74
N ASP A 136 16.99 -16.06 15.45
CA ASP A 136 17.72 -16.20 14.18
C ASP A 136 16.82 -16.01 12.95
N THR A 137 15.92 -15.02 13.01
CA THR A 137 14.87 -14.81 12.02
C THR A 137 15.11 -13.52 11.24
N ILE A 138 14.89 -13.56 9.92
CA ILE A 138 14.97 -12.41 9.04
C ILE A 138 13.56 -11.89 8.79
N PHE A 139 13.34 -10.65 9.20
CA PHE A 139 12.12 -9.91 8.89
C PHE A 139 12.33 -9.15 7.59
N ILE A 140 11.50 -9.42 6.60
CA ILE A 140 11.54 -8.76 5.29
C ILE A 140 10.26 -7.97 5.11
N VAL A 141 10.40 -6.66 4.94
CA VAL A 141 9.28 -5.73 4.78
C VAL A 141 9.26 -5.20 3.35
N ASP A 142 8.21 -5.49 2.62
CA ASP A 142 7.95 -4.87 1.31
C ASP A 142 7.11 -3.60 1.44
N GLU A 143 7.12 -2.77 0.40
CA GLU A 143 6.44 -1.47 0.36
C GLU A 143 6.79 -0.57 1.57
N ALA A 144 8.06 -0.62 2.03
CA ALA A 144 8.52 0.16 3.16
C ALA A 144 8.40 1.69 2.96
N SER A 145 8.24 2.14 1.71
CA SER A 145 7.94 3.56 1.38
C SER A 145 6.70 4.11 2.09
N MET A 146 5.75 3.25 2.46
CA MET A 146 4.50 3.61 3.12
C MET A 146 4.60 3.68 4.65
N ILE A 147 5.73 3.29 5.26
CA ILE A 147 5.87 3.23 6.71
C ILE A 147 6.07 4.65 7.24
N SER A 148 5.10 5.13 8.03
CA SER A 148 5.17 6.41 8.73
C SER A 148 5.89 6.29 10.06
N ASN A 149 6.50 7.40 10.51
CA ASN A 149 7.04 7.57 11.86
C ASN A 149 6.51 8.83 12.56
N SER A 150 5.37 9.35 12.11
CA SER A 150 4.65 10.44 12.78
C SER A 150 3.81 9.85 13.91
N GLY A 151 3.98 10.32 15.13
CA GLY A 151 3.28 9.82 16.32
C GLY A 151 1.80 10.21 16.40
N GLU A 152 1.06 10.17 15.29
CA GLU A 152 -0.35 10.49 15.24
C GLU A 152 -1.19 9.32 15.78
N GLY A 153 -1.74 9.52 16.98
CA GLY A 153 -2.74 8.65 17.60
C GLY A 153 -2.15 7.38 18.22
N ALA A 154 -1.85 7.42 19.50
CA ALA A 154 -1.31 6.29 20.28
C ALA A 154 -2.31 5.12 20.47
N TYR A 155 -2.93 4.66 19.39
CA TYR A 155 -3.76 3.45 19.43
C TYR A 155 -2.92 2.17 19.32
N PHE A 156 -1.80 2.24 18.62
CA PHE A 156 -0.81 1.18 18.48
C PHE A 156 0.51 1.62 19.11
N GLY A 157 1.00 0.87 20.06
CA GLY A 157 2.32 1.05 20.67
C GLY A 157 2.63 2.50 21.00
N THR A 158 3.72 3.03 20.42
CA THR A 158 4.13 4.43 20.56
C THR A 158 3.41 5.37 19.58
N GLY A 159 2.64 4.84 18.61
CA GLY A 159 2.10 5.58 17.47
C GLY A 159 3.11 5.80 16.34
N ARG A 160 4.35 5.34 16.50
CA ARG A 160 5.45 5.45 15.53
C ARG A 160 5.77 4.06 14.99
N LEU A 161 5.18 3.70 13.87
CA LEU A 161 5.23 2.35 13.34
C LEU A 161 6.66 1.87 13.06
N LEU A 162 7.54 2.75 12.54
CA LEU A 162 8.92 2.40 12.26
C LEU A 162 9.72 2.16 13.55
N ASP A 163 9.55 3.02 14.57
CA ASP A 163 10.20 2.86 15.88
C ASP A 163 9.81 1.51 16.50
N ASP A 164 8.52 1.22 16.51
CA ASP A 164 7.96 -0.01 17.08
C ASP A 164 8.42 -1.26 16.32
N LEU A 165 8.49 -1.19 14.98
CA LEU A 165 9.01 -2.28 14.15
C LEU A 165 10.48 -2.57 14.45
N ILE A 166 11.33 -1.54 14.48
CA ILE A 166 12.75 -1.67 14.79
C ILE A 166 12.94 -2.26 16.19
N HIS A 167 12.24 -1.69 17.18
CA HIS A 167 12.30 -2.20 18.55
C HIS A 167 11.85 -3.67 18.64
N TYR A 168 10.76 -4.02 17.99
CA TYR A 168 10.24 -5.39 17.96
C TYR A 168 11.28 -6.35 17.37
N VAL A 169 11.80 -6.05 16.17
CA VAL A 169 12.74 -6.95 15.49
C VAL A 169 13.99 -7.17 16.32
N TYR A 170 14.62 -6.11 16.80
CA TYR A 170 15.91 -6.20 17.50
C TYR A 170 15.79 -6.56 19.00
N SER A 171 14.58 -6.69 19.53
CA SER A 171 14.34 -7.34 20.84
C SER A 171 14.44 -8.88 20.75
N GLY A 172 14.34 -9.46 19.53
CA GLY A 172 14.52 -10.89 19.30
C GLY A 172 15.99 -11.28 19.16
N ILE A 173 16.34 -12.50 19.58
CA ILE A 173 17.72 -13.01 19.55
C ILE A 173 18.13 -13.35 18.12
N GLY A 174 19.19 -12.71 17.60
CA GLY A 174 19.71 -12.99 16.25
C GLY A 174 18.78 -12.55 15.11
N CYS A 175 17.76 -11.74 15.41
CA CYS A 175 16.83 -11.24 14.41
C CYS A 175 17.42 -10.08 13.62
N ARG A 176 17.08 -9.98 12.33
CA ARG A 176 17.55 -8.93 11.42
C ARG A 176 16.40 -8.39 10.59
N LEU A 177 16.55 -7.15 10.10
CA LEU A 177 15.54 -6.43 9.33
C LEU A 177 16.04 -6.15 7.92
N VAL A 178 15.18 -6.40 6.94
CA VAL A 178 15.31 -5.98 5.54
C VAL A 178 14.13 -5.09 5.22
N LEU A 179 14.38 -3.87 4.77
CA LEU A 179 13.37 -2.91 4.32
C LEU A 179 13.49 -2.75 2.82
N MET A 180 12.42 -2.99 2.10
CA MET A 180 12.38 -2.91 0.65
C MET A 180 11.30 -1.93 0.20
N GLY A 181 11.61 -1.08 -0.79
CA GLY A 181 10.64 -0.12 -1.30
C GLY A 181 11.15 0.68 -2.50
N ASP A 182 10.39 1.69 -2.85
CA ASP A 182 10.66 2.57 -3.98
C ASP A 182 10.57 4.04 -3.54
N VAL A 183 11.72 4.72 -3.55
CA VAL A 183 11.84 6.12 -3.12
C VAL A 183 11.22 7.13 -4.09
N ALA A 184 10.91 6.70 -5.32
CA ALA A 184 10.23 7.53 -6.30
C ALA A 184 8.70 7.53 -6.12
N GLN A 185 8.15 6.61 -5.33
CA GLN A 185 6.73 6.59 -4.98
C GLN A 185 6.38 7.68 -3.96
N LEU A 186 5.08 7.88 -3.76
CA LEU A 186 4.57 8.78 -2.73
C LEU A 186 5.07 8.35 -1.35
N PRO A 187 5.62 9.28 -0.55
CA PRO A 187 5.93 9.00 0.86
C PRO A 187 4.65 8.90 1.70
N PRO A 188 4.75 8.53 2.98
CA PRO A 188 3.60 8.57 3.87
C PRO A 188 2.93 9.95 3.92
N VAL A 189 1.62 9.97 4.10
CA VAL A 189 0.85 11.22 4.13
C VAL A 189 1.43 12.19 5.15
N GLY A 190 1.63 13.45 4.73
CA GLY A 190 2.19 14.51 5.58
C GLY A 190 3.71 14.48 5.75
N GLN A 191 4.42 13.57 5.06
CA GLN A 191 5.89 13.50 5.08
C GLN A 191 6.46 13.80 3.70
N SER A 192 7.62 14.43 3.65
CA SER A 192 8.33 14.71 2.39
C SER A 192 9.17 13.53 1.89
N GLU A 193 9.49 12.58 2.78
CA GLU A 193 10.31 11.40 2.50
C GLU A 193 9.79 10.20 3.30
N SER A 194 10.17 9.00 2.87
CA SER A 194 9.94 7.79 3.64
C SER A 194 11.06 7.58 4.68
N PRO A 195 10.77 7.66 5.99
CA PRO A 195 11.79 7.45 7.02
C PRO A 195 12.37 6.03 6.98
N ALA A 196 11.58 5.03 6.59
CA ALA A 196 12.00 3.63 6.51
C ALA A 196 12.99 3.35 5.37
N LEU A 197 13.06 4.22 4.36
CA LEU A 197 14.00 4.12 3.25
C LEU A 197 15.13 5.14 3.32
N ASN A 198 15.21 5.91 4.39
CA ASN A 198 16.27 6.89 4.62
C ASN A 198 17.39 6.31 5.48
N ALA A 199 18.56 6.04 4.87
CA ALA A 199 19.70 5.43 5.54
C ALA A 199 20.24 6.29 6.70
N GLU A 200 20.21 7.63 6.58
CA GLU A 200 20.67 8.53 7.64
C GLU A 200 19.73 8.50 8.84
N PHE A 201 18.43 8.48 8.57
CA PHE A 201 17.42 8.33 9.61
C PHE A 201 17.60 7.00 10.37
N LEU A 202 17.83 5.90 9.66
CA LEU A 202 18.02 4.58 10.29
C LEU A 202 19.35 4.48 11.08
N ARG A 203 20.38 5.24 10.74
CA ARG A 203 21.60 5.33 11.55
C ARG A 203 21.37 5.91 12.95
N SER A 204 20.32 6.73 13.11
CA SER A 204 19.96 7.28 14.43
C SER A 204 19.57 6.21 15.47
N TYR A 205 19.20 4.99 15.01
CA TYR A 205 18.97 3.82 15.86
C TYR A 205 20.23 2.99 16.15
N ALA A 206 21.42 3.52 15.86
CA ALA A 206 22.67 2.80 15.97
C ALA A 206 22.76 1.52 15.12
N LEU A 207 22.02 1.46 14.01
CA LEU A 207 22.02 0.33 13.09
C LEU A 207 23.17 0.45 12.08
N GLN A 208 23.81 -0.69 11.77
CA GLN A 208 24.73 -0.81 10.64
C GLN A 208 23.91 -0.94 9.35
N ILE A 209 24.16 -0.05 8.39
CA ILE A 209 23.36 0.03 7.17
C ILE A 209 24.03 -0.70 6.00
N TYR A 210 23.28 -1.58 5.36
CA TYR A 210 23.50 -2.09 4.02
C TYR A 210 22.47 -1.45 3.10
N SER A 211 22.87 -0.60 2.16
CA SER A 211 21.93 0.05 1.24
C SER A 211 22.30 -0.24 -0.21
N ILE A 212 21.37 -0.85 -0.94
CA ILE A 212 21.49 -1.17 -2.36
C ILE A 212 20.39 -0.46 -3.12
N HIS A 213 20.74 0.09 -4.28
CA HIS A 213 19.85 0.77 -5.19
C HIS A 213 19.78 0.01 -6.53
N LEU A 214 18.60 -0.50 -6.88
CA LEU A 214 18.31 -1.14 -8.14
C LEU A 214 17.70 -0.10 -9.11
N LYS A 215 18.41 0.26 -10.14
CA LYS A 215 18.01 1.27 -11.15
C LYS A 215 17.77 0.67 -12.52
N GLN A 216 18.46 -0.42 -12.85
CA GLN A 216 18.35 -1.05 -14.16
C GLN A 216 17.01 -1.79 -14.27
N ILE A 217 16.28 -1.46 -15.32
CA ILE A 217 15.04 -2.15 -15.66
C ILE A 217 15.38 -3.54 -16.22
N ALA A 218 14.64 -4.58 -15.82
CA ALA A 218 14.78 -5.91 -16.35
C ALA A 218 14.53 -5.89 -17.88
N ARG A 219 15.33 -6.65 -18.66
CA ARG A 219 15.29 -6.65 -20.14
C ARG A 219 13.90 -6.90 -20.71
N GLN A 220 13.09 -7.72 -20.07
CA GLN A 220 11.71 -8.02 -20.48
C GLN A 220 10.75 -6.82 -20.38
N ALA A 221 11.14 -5.76 -19.68
CA ALA A 221 10.34 -4.55 -19.47
C ALA A 221 10.65 -3.42 -20.47
N ALA A 222 11.57 -3.62 -21.40
CA ALA A 222 12.00 -2.59 -22.36
C ALA A 222 10.93 -2.22 -23.40
N GLU A 223 9.93 -3.08 -23.60
CA GLU A 223 8.80 -2.87 -24.51
C GLU A 223 7.56 -2.27 -23.83
N SER A 224 7.63 -2.01 -22.53
CA SER A 224 6.50 -1.45 -21.76
C SER A 224 6.55 0.07 -21.72
N GLY A 225 5.51 0.72 -22.24
CA GLY A 225 5.31 2.16 -22.14
C GLY A 225 5.05 2.62 -20.72
N ILE A 226 4.43 1.77 -19.89
CA ILE A 226 4.26 2.00 -18.44
C ILE A 226 5.63 2.21 -17.80
N LEU A 227 6.57 1.28 -18.00
CA LEU A 227 7.90 1.34 -17.39
C LEU A 227 8.79 2.39 -18.05
N PHE A 228 8.63 2.62 -19.35
CA PHE A 228 9.34 3.67 -20.08
C PHE A 228 8.99 5.06 -19.52
N ASN A 229 7.70 5.39 -19.44
CA ASN A 229 7.24 6.67 -18.90
C ASN A 229 7.55 6.81 -17.40
N ALA A 230 7.42 5.76 -16.61
CA ALA A 230 7.86 5.76 -15.22
C ALA A 230 9.36 6.07 -15.08
N THR A 231 10.19 5.56 -16.01
CA THR A 231 11.64 5.84 -16.03
C THR A 231 11.94 7.30 -16.37
N ILE A 232 11.25 7.89 -17.34
CA ILE A 232 11.37 9.32 -17.66
C ILE A 232 11.05 10.16 -16.41
N LEU A 233 9.90 9.91 -15.77
CA LEU A 233 9.49 10.63 -14.57
C LEU A 233 10.55 10.56 -13.46
N ARG A 234 11.10 9.36 -13.24
CA ARG A 234 12.17 9.15 -12.27
C ARG A 234 13.44 9.93 -12.60
N GLN A 235 13.91 9.87 -13.85
CA GLN A 235 15.12 10.58 -14.29
C GLN A 235 15.00 12.09 -14.10
N VAL A 236 13.82 12.65 -14.36
CA VAL A 236 13.53 14.07 -14.09
C VAL A 236 13.57 14.35 -12.60
N MET A 237 12.96 13.50 -11.75
CA MET A 237 13.06 13.64 -10.29
C MET A 237 14.52 13.58 -9.79
N GLU A 238 15.32 12.65 -10.31
CA GLU A 238 16.75 12.51 -9.96
C GLU A 238 17.59 13.72 -10.40
N SER A 239 17.27 14.33 -11.54
CA SER A 239 17.98 15.52 -12.04
C SER A 239 17.75 16.78 -11.19
N GLY A 240 16.65 16.81 -10.41
CA GLY A 240 16.22 17.99 -9.64
C GLY A 240 15.72 19.16 -10.49
N VAL A 241 15.70 19.04 -11.81
CA VAL A 241 15.17 20.07 -12.73
C VAL A 241 13.78 19.64 -13.17
N LEU A 242 12.77 20.11 -12.45
CA LEU A 242 11.38 19.75 -12.72
C LEU A 242 10.77 20.67 -13.79
N CYS A 243 10.26 20.07 -14.86
CA CYS A 243 9.48 20.74 -15.93
C CYS A 243 8.20 19.93 -16.15
N ALA A 244 7.25 20.41 -16.94
CA ALA A 244 6.09 19.59 -17.29
C ALA A 244 6.57 18.31 -18.01
N PRO A 245 6.20 17.12 -17.55
CA PRO A 245 6.68 15.89 -18.16
C PRO A 245 6.09 15.70 -19.56
N LYS A 246 6.90 15.16 -20.47
CA LYS A 246 6.45 14.66 -21.77
C LYS A 246 6.29 13.16 -21.67
N LEU A 247 5.15 12.64 -22.11
CA LEU A 247 4.85 11.22 -22.08
C LEU A 247 4.86 10.65 -23.50
N GLU A 248 5.47 9.49 -23.69
CA GLU A 248 5.48 8.76 -24.96
C GLU A 248 4.42 7.66 -24.90
N LEU A 249 3.41 7.74 -25.76
CA LEU A 249 2.26 6.85 -25.80
C LEU A 249 2.18 6.06 -27.11
N MET A 250 2.34 6.71 -28.28
CA MET A 250 2.14 6.09 -29.60
C MET A 250 3.03 4.87 -29.89
N ARG A 251 4.13 4.77 -29.20
CA ARG A 251 5.09 3.67 -29.39
C ARG A 251 4.69 2.38 -28.68
N PHE A 252 3.71 2.45 -27.77
CA PHE A 252 3.42 1.38 -26.82
C PHE A 252 1.93 1.04 -26.82
N ASP A 253 1.62 -0.26 -26.65
CA ASP A 253 0.26 -0.76 -26.63
C ASP A 253 -0.34 -0.82 -25.22
N ASP A 254 0.47 -0.54 -24.17
CA ASP A 254 0.10 -0.70 -22.77
C ASP A 254 -0.22 0.62 -22.05
N ILE A 255 -0.16 1.76 -22.74
CA ILE A 255 -0.46 3.09 -22.21
C ILE A 255 -1.16 3.97 -23.26
N ASP A 256 -2.33 4.51 -22.92
CA ASP A 256 -3.15 5.33 -23.80
C ASP A 256 -3.66 6.60 -23.11
N ALA A 257 -3.93 7.64 -23.88
CA ALA A 257 -4.70 8.81 -23.46
C ALA A 257 -6.13 8.71 -23.97
N ILE A 258 -7.10 8.87 -23.05
CA ILE A 258 -8.54 8.81 -23.39
C ILE A 258 -9.25 10.10 -22.97
N THR A 259 -10.26 10.48 -23.76
CA THR A 259 -11.19 11.57 -23.38
C THR A 259 -12.30 11.06 -22.49
N GLY A 260 -12.97 11.99 -21.79
CA GLY A 260 -14.13 11.64 -20.95
C GLY A 260 -15.27 10.98 -21.72
N GLU A 261 -15.37 11.18 -23.05
CA GLU A 261 -16.38 10.58 -23.93
C GLU A 261 -16.25 9.07 -24.00
N PHE A 262 -15.04 8.54 -24.14
CA PHE A 262 -14.78 7.09 -24.24
C PHE A 262 -14.59 6.40 -22.88
N LEU A 263 -14.58 7.15 -21.80
CA LEU A 263 -14.23 6.65 -20.48
C LEU A 263 -15.12 5.51 -20.00
N LEU A 264 -16.45 5.70 -20.06
CA LEU A 264 -17.42 4.71 -19.55
C LEU A 264 -17.38 3.42 -20.37
N GLU A 265 -17.26 3.52 -21.68
CA GLU A 265 -17.13 2.38 -22.58
C GLU A 265 -15.84 1.61 -22.28
N THR A 266 -14.71 2.30 -22.20
CA THR A 266 -13.39 1.67 -21.92
C THR A 266 -13.37 0.99 -20.55
N ILE A 267 -13.95 1.59 -19.50
CA ILE A 267 -14.05 0.93 -18.18
C ILE A 267 -14.95 -0.30 -18.27
N SER A 268 -16.10 -0.19 -18.95
CA SER A 268 -17.03 -1.32 -19.12
C SER A 268 -16.37 -2.48 -19.85
N ASP A 269 -15.60 -2.21 -20.89
CA ASP A 269 -14.85 -3.23 -21.65
C ASP A 269 -13.80 -3.92 -20.76
N CYS A 270 -13.06 -3.14 -19.96
CA CYS A 270 -12.10 -3.68 -19.00
C CYS A 270 -12.80 -4.56 -17.96
N TYR A 271 -13.96 -4.15 -17.45
CA TYR A 271 -14.76 -4.96 -16.52
C TYR A 271 -15.25 -6.27 -17.15
N GLY A 272 -15.66 -6.21 -18.42
CA GLY A 272 -16.11 -7.40 -19.15
C GLY A 272 -14.98 -8.38 -19.48
N ARG A 273 -13.78 -7.86 -19.77
CA ARG A 273 -12.61 -8.66 -20.16
C ARG A 273 -11.85 -9.23 -18.97
N ASP A 274 -11.55 -8.40 -17.97
CA ASP A 274 -10.60 -8.73 -16.90
C ASP A 274 -11.27 -8.79 -15.51
N GLY A 275 -12.50 -8.29 -15.40
CA GLY A 275 -13.24 -8.21 -14.14
C GLY A 275 -13.08 -6.90 -13.37
N MET A 276 -14.07 -6.58 -12.53
CA MET A 276 -14.07 -5.34 -11.73
C MET A 276 -12.88 -5.24 -10.75
N ASN A 277 -12.44 -6.37 -10.20
CA ASN A 277 -11.35 -6.40 -9.23
C ASN A 277 -9.98 -6.11 -9.84
N GLU A 278 -9.85 -6.24 -11.17
CA GLU A 278 -8.62 -6.03 -11.94
C GLU A 278 -8.58 -4.65 -12.62
N THR A 279 -9.55 -3.78 -12.32
CA THR A 279 -9.64 -2.45 -12.92
C THR A 279 -9.90 -1.40 -11.84
N ILE A 280 -9.12 -0.32 -11.83
CA ILE A 280 -9.21 0.76 -10.84
C ILE A 280 -9.08 2.14 -11.48
N VAL A 281 -9.79 3.13 -10.93
CA VAL A 281 -9.56 4.55 -11.24
C VAL A 281 -8.75 5.19 -10.12
N VAL A 282 -7.60 5.79 -10.46
CA VAL A 282 -6.71 6.46 -9.52
C VAL A 282 -6.86 7.97 -9.65
N THR A 283 -7.13 8.65 -8.53
CA THR A 283 -7.39 10.11 -8.50
C THR A 283 -6.47 10.84 -7.52
N ARG A 284 -6.43 12.16 -7.60
CA ARG A 284 -5.69 13.02 -6.63
C ARG A 284 -6.47 13.34 -5.37
N SER A 285 -7.79 13.31 -5.39
CA SER A 285 -8.62 13.74 -4.26
C SER A 285 -9.79 12.82 -3.99
N ASN A 286 -10.25 12.77 -2.73
CA ASN A 286 -11.43 12.00 -2.36
C ASN A 286 -12.68 12.49 -3.11
N LYS A 287 -12.81 13.82 -3.36
CA LYS A 287 -13.92 14.37 -4.14
C LYS A 287 -13.97 13.78 -5.55
N ARG A 288 -12.81 13.70 -6.23
CA ARG A 288 -12.74 13.09 -7.56
C ARG A 288 -13.04 11.60 -7.49
N ALA A 289 -12.51 10.89 -6.50
CA ALA A 289 -12.81 9.46 -6.31
C ALA A 289 -14.31 9.23 -6.09
N THR A 290 -14.97 10.05 -5.25
CA THR A 290 -16.43 9.97 -5.03
C THR A 290 -17.20 10.16 -6.34
N LEU A 291 -16.82 11.17 -7.16
CA LEU A 291 -17.45 11.43 -8.44
C LEU A 291 -17.35 10.24 -9.40
N PHE A 292 -16.15 9.66 -9.55
CA PHE A 292 -15.94 8.47 -10.39
C PHE A 292 -16.68 7.24 -9.84
N ASN A 293 -16.68 7.02 -8.54
CA ASN A 293 -17.40 5.93 -7.89
C ASN A 293 -18.90 5.97 -8.20
N MET A 294 -19.50 7.16 -8.06
CA MET A 294 -20.94 7.35 -8.36
C MET A 294 -21.20 7.19 -9.85
N GLY A 295 -20.34 7.75 -10.72
CA GLY A 295 -20.47 7.61 -12.18
C GLY A 295 -20.39 6.15 -12.62
N ILE A 296 -19.45 5.37 -12.12
CA ILE A 296 -19.29 3.95 -12.42
C ILE A 296 -20.52 3.17 -11.94
N ARG A 297 -20.97 3.39 -10.70
CA ARG A 297 -22.16 2.69 -10.17
C ARG A 297 -23.42 2.97 -11.00
N ASN A 298 -23.66 4.22 -11.32
CA ASN A 298 -24.90 4.61 -12.01
C ASN A 298 -24.87 4.24 -13.50
N SER A 299 -23.75 4.51 -14.20
CA SER A 299 -23.71 4.45 -15.65
C SER A 299 -23.17 3.12 -16.20
N ILE A 300 -22.36 2.38 -15.43
CA ILE A 300 -21.79 1.09 -15.88
C ILE A 300 -22.46 -0.07 -15.15
N LEU A 301 -22.63 0.04 -13.83
CA LEU A 301 -23.18 -1.05 -13.02
C LEU A 301 -24.70 -0.98 -12.85
N TYR A 302 -25.34 0.13 -13.27
CA TYR A 302 -26.79 0.37 -13.19
C TYR A 302 -27.34 0.15 -11.78
N ARG A 303 -26.62 0.63 -10.76
CA ARG A 303 -26.98 0.49 -9.34
C ARG A 303 -27.56 1.80 -8.84
N GLU A 304 -28.89 1.84 -8.64
CA GLU A 304 -29.63 3.04 -8.23
C GLU A 304 -29.72 3.17 -6.71
N ASP A 305 -29.84 2.06 -5.98
CA ASP A 305 -29.91 2.07 -4.51
C ASP A 305 -28.60 2.55 -3.89
N GLU A 306 -28.69 3.10 -2.67
CA GLU A 306 -27.51 3.63 -1.94
C GLU A 306 -26.44 2.56 -1.69
N LEU A 307 -26.85 1.31 -1.51
CA LEU A 307 -25.97 0.16 -1.30
C LEU A 307 -26.64 -1.12 -1.78
N VAL A 308 -25.92 -1.94 -2.53
CA VAL A 308 -26.41 -3.22 -3.05
C VAL A 308 -25.39 -4.34 -2.87
N SER A 309 -25.83 -5.59 -3.04
CA SER A 309 -24.92 -6.73 -3.10
C SER A 309 -23.91 -6.55 -4.24
N ASP A 310 -22.71 -7.09 -4.04
CA ASP A 310 -21.55 -6.98 -4.91
C ASP A 310 -20.94 -5.56 -5.02
N ASP A 311 -21.41 -4.57 -4.23
CA ASP A 311 -20.68 -3.32 -4.12
C ASP A 311 -19.30 -3.55 -3.50
N MET A 312 -18.29 -2.94 -4.13
CA MET A 312 -16.93 -2.93 -3.62
C MET A 312 -16.73 -1.71 -2.73
N LEU A 313 -16.32 -1.94 -1.50
CA LEU A 313 -16.12 -0.88 -0.50
C LEU A 313 -14.68 -0.86 -0.01
N LEU A 314 -14.18 0.34 0.26
CA LEU A 314 -12.88 0.61 0.87
C LEU A 314 -13.09 1.09 2.30
N VAL A 315 -12.51 0.42 3.27
CA VAL A 315 -12.53 0.85 4.67
C VAL A 315 -11.70 2.12 4.84
N SER A 316 -12.30 3.15 5.44
CA SER A 316 -11.69 4.48 5.58
C SER A 316 -11.07 4.73 6.95
N LYS A 317 -11.37 3.90 7.93
CA LYS A 317 -10.87 4.00 9.30
C LYS A 317 -10.71 2.62 9.91
N ASN A 318 -9.62 2.43 10.67
CA ASN A 318 -9.41 1.17 11.40
C ASN A 318 -10.60 0.86 12.31
N ASN A 319 -10.99 -0.41 12.36
CA ASN A 319 -12.05 -0.90 13.24
C ASN A 319 -11.61 -2.16 13.96
N TYR A 320 -11.78 -2.15 15.27
CA TYR A 320 -11.30 -3.21 16.17
C TYR A 320 -12.43 -4.01 16.80
N PHE A 321 -13.66 -3.58 16.55
CA PHE A 321 -14.83 -4.15 17.20
C PHE A 321 -15.34 -5.41 16.49
N TRP A 322 -15.49 -5.34 15.16
CA TRP A 322 -16.10 -6.42 14.39
C TRP A 322 -15.19 -7.63 14.20
N ALA A 323 -13.88 -7.47 14.32
CA ALA A 323 -12.90 -8.55 14.17
C ALA A 323 -12.76 -9.44 15.42
N ASN A 324 -13.32 -9.06 16.59
CA ASN A 324 -13.08 -9.76 17.84
C ASN A 324 -13.51 -11.24 17.86
N ASP A 325 -14.48 -11.62 17.05
CA ASP A 325 -15.00 -12.99 16.97
C ASP A 325 -14.32 -13.84 15.90
N TYR A 326 -13.30 -13.30 15.21
CA TYR A 326 -12.62 -13.93 14.07
C TYR A 326 -11.12 -14.08 14.33
N GLU A 327 -10.63 -15.33 14.45
CA GLU A 327 -9.21 -15.60 14.72
C GLU A 327 -8.27 -15.20 13.56
N GLN A 328 -8.80 -15.07 12.35
CA GLN A 328 -8.03 -14.81 11.14
C GLN A 328 -7.72 -13.32 10.92
N ILE A 329 -8.50 -12.43 11.54
CA ILE A 329 -8.37 -10.97 11.40
C ILE A 329 -8.33 -10.34 12.80
N ASP A 330 -7.23 -9.68 13.16
CA ASP A 330 -7.10 -9.00 14.46
C ASP A 330 -7.87 -7.67 14.51
N PHE A 331 -8.02 -7.00 13.38
CA PHE A 331 -8.79 -5.78 13.18
C PHE A 331 -9.01 -5.52 11.69
N ILE A 332 -10.02 -4.72 11.36
CA ILE A 332 -10.29 -4.25 10.00
C ILE A 332 -9.48 -2.98 9.77
N ALA A 333 -8.54 -3.01 8.82
CA ALA A 333 -7.61 -1.91 8.59
C ALA A 333 -8.18 -0.82 7.66
N ASN A 334 -7.75 0.41 7.88
CA ASN A 334 -7.92 1.47 6.90
C ASN A 334 -7.19 1.11 5.60
N GLY A 335 -7.94 1.02 4.49
CA GLY A 335 -7.44 0.59 3.19
C GLY A 335 -7.83 -0.84 2.81
N ASP A 336 -8.42 -1.63 3.73
CA ASP A 336 -8.99 -2.93 3.38
C ASP A 336 -10.14 -2.75 2.39
N VAL A 337 -10.17 -3.62 1.39
CA VAL A 337 -11.26 -3.68 0.42
C VAL A 337 -12.19 -4.82 0.81
N VAL A 338 -13.49 -4.53 0.81
CA VAL A 338 -14.53 -5.52 1.11
C VAL A 338 -15.58 -5.54 0.01
N ARG A 339 -16.18 -6.69 -0.22
CA ARG A 339 -17.32 -6.86 -1.11
C ARG A 339 -18.58 -7.08 -0.30
N VAL A 340 -19.64 -6.35 -0.58
CA VAL A 340 -20.96 -6.54 0.03
C VAL A 340 -21.57 -7.84 -0.49
N LYS A 341 -21.75 -8.82 0.36
CA LYS A 341 -22.42 -10.10 0.02
C LYS A 341 -23.94 -9.96 0.14
N ARG A 342 -24.35 -9.25 1.19
CA ARG A 342 -25.78 -9.07 1.48
C ARG A 342 -26.04 -7.80 2.25
N VAL A 343 -27.12 -7.11 1.93
CA VAL A 343 -27.69 -6.02 2.71
C VAL A 343 -28.88 -6.56 3.49
N TRP A 344 -28.94 -6.36 4.81
CA TRP A 344 -29.95 -6.86 5.69
C TRP A 344 -30.95 -5.76 6.08
N GLY A 345 -32.22 -5.95 5.72
CA GLY A 345 -33.28 -5.00 6.05
C GLY A 345 -33.14 -3.66 5.33
N GLU A 346 -33.75 -2.63 5.90
CA GLU A 346 -33.73 -1.27 5.39
C GLU A 346 -32.60 -0.45 6.06
N ILE A 347 -32.21 0.67 5.41
CA ILE A 347 -31.29 1.65 5.98
C ILE A 347 -31.97 2.33 7.15
N GLU A 348 -31.32 2.27 8.30
CA GLU A 348 -31.81 2.79 9.58
C GLU A 348 -31.25 4.19 9.84
N ARG A 349 -32.12 5.20 9.97
CA ARG A 349 -31.70 6.53 10.37
C ARG A 349 -31.68 6.68 11.89
N ARG A 350 -30.47 6.87 12.45
CA ARG A 350 -30.28 7.03 13.90
C ARG A 350 -29.11 7.96 14.21
N TYR A 351 -29.16 8.69 15.31
CA TYR A 351 -28.11 9.63 15.73
C TYR A 351 -27.70 10.65 14.65
N GLY A 352 -28.63 11.01 13.75
CA GLY A 352 -28.38 11.93 12.64
C GLY A 352 -27.57 11.35 11.47
N LEU A 353 -27.35 10.04 11.46
CA LEU A 353 -26.66 9.28 10.42
C LEU A 353 -27.53 8.13 9.92
N ASP A 354 -27.23 7.64 8.73
CA ASP A 354 -27.87 6.51 8.07
C ASP A 354 -26.96 5.28 8.18
N PHE A 355 -27.49 4.16 8.65
CA PHE A 355 -26.77 2.92 8.92
C PHE A 355 -27.37 1.75 8.14
N ALA A 356 -26.53 0.86 7.65
CA ALA A 356 -26.95 -0.41 7.06
C ALA A 356 -26.28 -1.60 7.78
N ASN A 357 -27.02 -2.69 7.96
CA ASN A 357 -26.47 -3.97 8.39
C ASN A 357 -26.10 -4.75 7.12
N VAL A 358 -24.89 -5.24 7.05
CA VAL A 358 -24.38 -5.94 5.85
C VAL A 358 -23.55 -7.14 6.23
N THR A 359 -23.58 -8.18 5.39
CA THR A 359 -22.53 -9.18 5.35
C THR A 359 -21.51 -8.74 4.32
N VAL A 360 -20.26 -8.58 4.73
CA VAL A 360 -19.13 -8.24 3.86
C VAL A 360 -18.14 -9.38 3.79
N GLU A 361 -17.54 -9.56 2.62
CA GLU A 361 -16.45 -10.49 2.36
C GLU A 361 -15.14 -9.72 2.22
N PHE A 362 -14.07 -10.24 2.80
CA PHE A 362 -12.72 -9.68 2.73
C PHE A 362 -11.85 -10.45 1.73
N PRO A 363 -11.73 -10.03 0.45
CA PRO A 363 -10.98 -10.76 -0.56
C PRO A 363 -9.48 -10.90 -0.24
N ASP A 364 -8.92 -9.97 0.51
CA ASP A 364 -7.51 -9.95 0.89
C ASP A 364 -7.22 -10.75 2.19
N HIS A 365 -8.26 -11.32 2.83
CA HIS A 365 -8.20 -12.12 4.05
C HIS A 365 -8.95 -13.45 3.87
N ASP A 366 -8.51 -14.26 2.93
CA ASP A 366 -9.05 -15.62 2.66
C ASP A 366 -10.57 -15.66 2.43
N ASN A 367 -11.14 -14.57 1.90
CA ASN A 367 -12.59 -14.39 1.66
C ASN A 367 -13.46 -14.58 2.93
N ILE A 368 -12.95 -14.18 4.08
CA ILE A 368 -13.74 -14.22 5.33
C ILE A 368 -14.96 -13.35 5.18
N GLU A 369 -16.11 -13.87 5.60
CA GLU A 369 -17.36 -13.13 5.68
C GLU A 369 -17.64 -12.66 7.11
N MET A 370 -18.08 -11.41 7.25
CA MET A 370 -18.44 -10.79 8.53
C MET A 370 -19.76 -10.03 8.42
N ASP A 371 -20.60 -10.18 9.44
CA ASP A 371 -21.77 -9.32 9.63
C ASP A 371 -21.35 -8.05 10.36
N VAL A 372 -21.52 -6.91 9.71
CA VAL A 372 -21.07 -5.62 10.25
C VAL A 372 -22.15 -4.55 10.04
N LYS A 373 -22.05 -3.47 10.80
CA LYS A 373 -22.83 -2.25 10.56
C LYS A 373 -21.92 -1.23 9.85
N ILE A 374 -22.43 -0.56 8.82
CA ILE A 374 -21.72 0.51 8.10
C ILE A 374 -22.46 1.84 8.22
N ILE A 375 -21.75 2.95 8.02
CA ILE A 375 -22.30 4.30 7.91
C ILE A 375 -22.46 4.65 6.45
N VAL A 376 -23.70 4.71 5.96
CA VAL A 376 -24.06 4.93 4.56
C VAL A 376 -23.67 6.34 4.10
N ASN A 377 -23.80 7.36 4.96
CA ASN A 377 -23.42 8.75 4.64
C ASN A 377 -21.96 8.91 4.22
N CYS A 378 -21.08 7.99 4.61
CA CYS A 378 -19.69 8.02 4.20
C CYS A 378 -19.51 7.71 2.71
N LEU A 379 -20.38 6.92 2.09
CA LEU A 379 -20.25 6.44 0.70
C LEU A 379 -20.23 7.58 -0.31
N SER A 380 -21.08 8.58 -0.14
CA SER A 380 -21.21 9.75 -1.03
C SER A 380 -20.47 11.01 -0.55
N SER A 381 -19.87 10.99 0.64
CA SER A 381 -19.15 12.15 1.20
C SER A 381 -17.84 12.42 0.44
N ASP A 382 -17.46 13.70 0.27
CA ASP A 382 -16.15 14.10 -0.26
C ASP A 382 -15.00 13.98 0.77
N SER A 383 -15.34 13.83 2.05
CA SER A 383 -14.37 13.64 3.14
C SER A 383 -13.90 12.18 3.20
N PRO A 384 -12.67 11.91 3.62
CA PRO A 384 -12.17 10.53 3.73
C PRO A 384 -12.94 9.68 4.76
N ALA A 385 -13.50 10.31 5.81
CA ALA A 385 -14.26 9.70 6.89
C ALA A 385 -15.26 10.71 7.46
N LEU A 386 -16.01 10.36 8.50
CA LEU A 386 -16.85 11.31 9.23
C LEU A 386 -16.02 12.51 9.71
N SER A 387 -16.59 13.71 9.59
CA SER A 387 -15.99 14.93 10.14
C SER A 387 -15.89 14.84 11.68
N PRO A 388 -14.99 15.63 12.31
CA PRO A 388 -14.92 15.70 13.77
C PRO A 388 -16.28 16.03 14.42
N ALA A 389 -17.05 16.95 13.83
CA ALA A 389 -18.37 17.33 14.32
C ALA A 389 -19.39 16.16 14.25
N GLN A 390 -19.36 15.37 13.17
CA GLN A 390 -20.24 14.18 13.04
C GLN A 390 -19.84 13.09 14.03
N ASN A 391 -18.54 12.85 14.24
CA ASN A 391 -18.06 11.90 15.24
C ASN A 391 -18.47 12.34 16.66
N GLU A 392 -18.34 13.63 16.97
CA GLU A 392 -18.75 14.18 18.28
C GLU A 392 -20.28 14.08 18.49
N MET A 393 -21.06 14.41 17.46
CA MET A 393 -22.52 14.25 17.49
C MET A 393 -22.91 12.78 17.77
N LEU A 394 -22.32 11.82 17.06
CA LEU A 394 -22.57 10.40 17.25
C LEU A 394 -22.22 9.97 18.69
N TYR A 395 -21.04 10.38 19.17
CA TYR A 395 -20.59 10.10 20.55
C TYR A 395 -21.57 10.65 21.58
N ASN A 396 -21.92 11.94 21.49
CA ASN A 396 -22.79 12.60 22.46
C ASN A 396 -24.21 12.04 22.44
N SER A 397 -24.74 11.70 21.27
CA SER A 397 -26.09 11.12 21.13
C SER A 397 -26.18 9.75 21.77
N ILE A 398 -25.20 8.88 21.56
CA ILE A 398 -25.17 7.55 22.20
C ILE A 398 -24.93 7.69 23.71
N MET A 399 -24.01 8.57 24.14
CA MET A 399 -23.75 8.81 25.56
C MET A 399 -24.95 9.33 26.33
N ALA A 400 -25.86 10.05 25.69
CA ALA A 400 -27.09 10.54 26.28
C ALA A 400 -28.12 9.43 26.53
N GLU A 401 -28.13 8.36 25.77
CA GLU A 401 -28.99 7.20 25.93
C GLU A 401 -28.49 6.23 27.06
N LEU A 402 -27.17 6.26 27.34
CA LEU A 402 -26.54 5.33 28.26
C LEU A 402 -26.72 5.78 29.73
N SER A 403 -27.13 4.84 30.61
CA SER A 403 -27.30 5.06 32.05
C SER A 403 -26.08 4.60 32.86
N GLY A 404 -25.88 5.20 34.03
CA GLY A 404 -24.79 4.84 34.93
C GLY A 404 -23.70 5.90 35.07
N ASP A 405 -22.63 5.56 35.78
CA ASP A 405 -21.46 6.44 35.92
C ASP A 405 -20.66 6.57 34.62
N LYS A 406 -19.77 7.56 34.56
CA LYS A 406 -18.98 7.87 33.33
C LYS A 406 -18.21 6.65 32.82
N ARG A 407 -17.66 5.82 33.73
CA ARG A 407 -16.86 4.64 33.38
C ARG A 407 -17.72 3.52 32.78
N SER A 408 -18.90 3.29 33.37
CA SER A 408 -19.88 2.32 32.90
C SER A 408 -20.41 2.69 31.52
N ARG A 409 -20.86 3.96 31.35
CA ARG A 409 -21.33 4.46 30.04
C ARG A 409 -20.26 4.33 28.94
N TYR A 410 -19.01 4.65 29.26
CA TYR A 410 -17.91 4.52 28.30
C TYR A 410 -17.65 3.07 27.90
N ARG A 411 -17.78 2.12 28.83
CA ARG A 411 -17.67 0.68 28.54
C ARG A 411 -18.79 0.20 27.61
N GLU A 412 -20.01 0.64 27.85
CA GLU A 412 -21.16 0.29 26.99
C GLU A 412 -21.07 0.97 25.61
N LEU A 413 -20.59 2.23 25.54
CA LEU A 413 -20.33 2.90 24.28
C LEU A 413 -19.38 2.09 23.39
N LYS A 414 -18.30 1.54 23.95
CA LYS A 414 -17.34 0.71 23.20
C LYS A 414 -17.93 -0.58 22.63
N LYS A 415 -19.02 -1.08 23.22
CA LYS A 415 -19.74 -2.25 22.71
C LYS A 415 -20.89 -1.89 21.78
N ASN A 416 -21.16 -0.60 21.60
CA ASN A 416 -22.28 -0.16 20.80
C ASN A 416 -21.99 -0.33 19.30
N PRO A 417 -22.82 -1.08 18.53
CA PRO A 417 -22.58 -1.35 17.11
C PRO A 417 -22.69 -0.10 16.24
N TYR A 418 -23.44 0.92 16.62
CA TYR A 418 -23.52 2.19 15.90
C TYR A 418 -22.26 3.02 16.08
N PHE A 419 -21.68 3.03 17.29
CA PHE A 419 -20.41 3.72 17.55
C PHE A 419 -19.26 3.07 16.78
N ASN A 420 -19.32 1.75 16.65
CA ASN A 420 -18.33 0.94 15.96
C ASN A 420 -18.68 0.65 14.50
N ALA A 421 -19.69 1.31 13.93
CA ALA A 421 -20.03 1.12 12.52
C ALA A 421 -18.87 1.48 11.60
N LEU A 422 -18.65 0.65 10.58
CA LEU A 422 -17.55 0.87 9.61
C LEU A 422 -17.79 2.15 8.83
N GLN A 423 -16.73 2.94 8.70
CA GLN A 423 -16.67 4.07 7.80
C GLN A 423 -16.07 3.59 6.49
N VAL A 424 -16.85 3.62 5.41
CA VAL A 424 -16.49 3.00 4.13
C VAL A 424 -16.74 3.95 2.96
N LYS A 425 -16.01 3.74 1.86
CA LYS A 425 -16.19 4.40 0.56
C LYS A 425 -16.43 3.33 -0.51
N PHE A 426 -16.99 3.70 -1.66
CA PHE A 426 -16.90 2.81 -2.81
C PHE A 426 -15.45 2.68 -3.28
N ALA A 427 -15.10 1.51 -3.82
CA ALA A 427 -13.73 1.13 -4.14
C ALA A 427 -13.43 1.00 -5.64
N TYR A 428 -14.29 1.51 -6.52
CA TYR A 428 -14.06 1.54 -7.98
C TYR A 428 -13.07 2.63 -8.38
N ALA A 429 -13.04 3.71 -7.60
CA ALA A 429 -12.09 4.80 -7.73
C ALA A 429 -11.53 5.17 -6.36
N VAL A 430 -10.21 5.34 -6.28
CA VAL A 430 -9.52 5.62 -5.03
C VAL A 430 -8.47 6.72 -5.22
N THR A 431 -8.01 7.33 -4.15
CA THR A 431 -6.85 8.23 -4.22
C THR A 431 -5.56 7.42 -4.42
N CYS A 432 -4.55 8.04 -5.04
CA CYS A 432 -3.27 7.38 -5.30
C CYS A 432 -2.61 6.81 -4.02
N HIS A 433 -2.69 7.50 -2.88
CA HIS A 433 -2.21 6.99 -1.60
C HIS A 433 -2.92 5.69 -1.20
N LYS A 434 -4.21 5.56 -1.49
CA LYS A 434 -4.99 4.35 -1.21
C LYS A 434 -4.72 3.23 -2.22
N ALA A 435 -4.19 3.56 -3.40
CA ALA A 435 -3.77 2.60 -4.41
C ALA A 435 -2.37 2.03 -4.15
N GLN A 436 -1.58 2.64 -3.24
CA GLN A 436 -0.25 2.11 -2.90
C GLN A 436 -0.33 0.68 -2.34
N GLY A 437 0.66 -0.13 -2.69
CA GLY A 437 0.72 -1.56 -2.35
C GLY A 437 -0.26 -2.43 -3.14
N GLY A 438 -1.17 -1.84 -3.95
CA GLY A 438 -2.04 -2.56 -4.87
C GLY A 438 -1.51 -2.58 -6.29
N GLN A 439 -1.95 -3.57 -7.07
CA GLN A 439 -1.69 -3.68 -8.52
C GLN A 439 -2.94 -4.20 -9.22
N TRP A 440 -3.19 -3.71 -10.43
CA TRP A 440 -4.35 -4.06 -11.24
C TRP A 440 -3.96 -4.27 -12.69
N GLN A 441 -4.73 -5.06 -13.43
CA GLN A 441 -4.52 -5.22 -14.88
C GLN A 441 -4.70 -3.88 -15.59
N ASN A 442 -5.77 -3.14 -15.24
CA ASN A 442 -6.11 -1.88 -15.88
C ASN A 442 -6.17 -0.75 -14.85
N VAL A 443 -5.42 0.32 -15.10
CA VAL A 443 -5.40 1.51 -14.24
C VAL A 443 -5.78 2.74 -15.05
N PHE A 444 -6.85 3.39 -14.65
CA PHE A 444 -7.31 4.66 -15.18
C PHE A 444 -6.80 5.79 -14.28
N ILE A 445 -6.10 6.78 -14.82
CA ILE A 445 -5.50 7.88 -14.05
C ILE A 445 -6.23 9.18 -14.40
N ASP A 446 -6.92 9.76 -13.41
CA ASP A 446 -7.59 11.05 -13.58
C ASP A 446 -6.59 12.20 -13.61
N MET A 447 -6.26 12.65 -14.82
CA MET A 447 -5.37 13.79 -15.10
C MET A 447 -6.09 15.12 -15.16
N GLY A 448 -7.43 15.11 -15.11
CA GLY A 448 -8.25 16.31 -15.26
C GLY A 448 -8.13 17.31 -14.11
N ALA A 449 -8.46 18.57 -14.41
CA ALA A 449 -8.55 19.69 -13.44
C ALA A 449 -7.27 20.01 -12.66
N MET A 450 -6.08 19.80 -13.25
CA MET A 450 -4.81 20.22 -12.68
C MET A 450 -4.37 21.57 -13.26
N MET A 451 -3.83 22.46 -12.42
CA MET A 451 -3.22 23.72 -12.85
C MET A 451 -1.81 23.46 -13.39
N ALA A 452 -1.37 24.27 -14.35
CA ALA A 452 -0.09 24.09 -15.02
C ALA A 452 1.13 24.13 -14.07
N ASP A 453 1.07 24.90 -12.99
CA ASP A 453 2.10 25.00 -11.96
C ASP A 453 2.28 23.71 -11.14
N ALA A 454 1.24 22.88 -11.07
CA ALA A 454 1.33 21.59 -10.38
C ALA A 454 2.30 20.62 -11.10
N PHE A 455 2.44 20.71 -12.42
CA PHE A 455 3.27 19.82 -13.23
C PHE A 455 4.78 19.96 -12.99
N THR A 456 5.20 21.03 -12.33
CA THR A 456 6.61 21.29 -11.99
C THR A 456 6.92 20.96 -10.52
N GLN A 457 6.01 20.31 -9.79
CA GLN A 457 6.18 19.98 -8.38
C GLN A 457 6.58 18.51 -8.22
N LEU A 458 7.50 18.23 -7.30
CA LEU A 458 7.98 16.88 -7.00
C LEU A 458 6.83 15.93 -6.60
N ASP A 459 5.84 16.45 -5.84
CA ASP A 459 4.68 15.67 -5.41
C ASP A 459 3.83 15.20 -6.59
N PHE A 460 3.74 15.99 -7.67
CA PHE A 460 3.08 15.58 -8.89
C PHE A 460 3.80 14.43 -9.58
N TYR A 461 5.13 14.51 -9.70
CA TYR A 461 5.94 13.46 -10.29
C TYR A 461 5.83 12.15 -9.52
N ARG A 462 5.93 12.20 -8.19
CA ARG A 462 5.74 11.04 -7.32
C ARG A 462 4.35 10.46 -7.44
N TRP A 463 3.34 11.34 -7.49
CA TRP A 463 1.95 10.93 -7.67
C TRP A 463 1.74 10.21 -9.01
N LEU A 464 2.19 10.80 -10.12
CA LEU A 464 2.03 10.21 -11.45
C LEU A 464 2.84 8.91 -11.58
N TYR A 465 4.08 8.91 -11.13
CA TYR A 465 4.91 7.71 -11.07
C TYR A 465 4.24 6.59 -10.27
N THR A 466 3.74 6.91 -9.08
CA THR A 466 3.04 5.93 -8.24
C THR A 466 1.80 5.40 -8.95
N ALA A 467 0.99 6.27 -9.56
CA ALA A 467 -0.24 5.88 -10.24
C ALA A 467 0.02 4.98 -11.46
N ILE A 468 0.97 5.36 -12.34
CA ILE A 468 1.34 4.58 -13.53
C ILE A 468 1.85 3.18 -13.12
N THR A 469 2.69 3.10 -12.10
CA THR A 469 3.29 1.84 -11.65
C THR A 469 2.32 0.91 -10.90
N ARG A 470 1.05 1.29 -10.75
CA ARG A 470 0.00 0.38 -10.23
C ARG A 470 -0.52 -0.59 -11.28
N ALA A 471 -0.29 -0.29 -12.57
CA ALA A 471 -0.77 -1.15 -13.65
C ALA A 471 0.17 -2.35 -13.88
N ARG A 472 -0.45 -3.51 -14.11
CA ARG A 472 0.22 -4.73 -14.58
C ARG A 472 0.23 -4.82 -16.09
N SER A 473 -0.85 -4.35 -16.76
CA SER A 473 -1.03 -4.54 -18.19
C SER A 473 -1.36 -3.26 -18.95
N ARG A 474 -2.25 -2.40 -18.43
CA ARG A 474 -2.68 -1.21 -19.18
C ARG A 474 -2.90 0.01 -18.29
N VAL A 475 -2.47 1.17 -18.80
CA VAL A 475 -2.73 2.50 -18.24
C VAL A 475 -3.56 3.33 -19.21
N TYR A 476 -4.59 3.99 -18.69
CA TYR A 476 -5.40 4.95 -19.42
C TYR A 476 -5.34 6.31 -18.73
N LEU A 477 -4.77 7.31 -19.41
CA LEU A 477 -4.68 8.69 -18.91
C LEU A 477 -5.95 9.45 -19.29
N ILE A 478 -6.82 9.73 -18.33
CA ILE A 478 -8.11 10.41 -18.58
C ILE A 478 -7.88 11.92 -18.70
N ASN A 479 -8.29 12.52 -19.83
CA ASN A 479 -8.18 13.96 -20.08
C ASN A 479 -6.76 14.49 -19.79
N CYS A 480 -5.74 13.83 -20.31
CA CYS A 480 -4.34 14.17 -20.06
C CYS A 480 -3.99 15.56 -20.64
N PRO A 481 -3.62 16.55 -19.79
CA PRO A 481 -3.25 17.88 -20.22
C PRO A 481 -1.75 18.00 -20.54
N LEU A 482 -0.97 16.94 -20.36
CA LEU A 482 0.46 16.92 -20.62
C LEU A 482 0.73 16.80 -22.11
N GLU A 483 1.90 17.30 -22.56
CA GLU A 483 2.39 17.04 -23.90
C GLU A 483 2.62 15.52 -24.06
N THR A 484 1.95 14.93 -25.04
CA THR A 484 2.12 13.54 -25.45
C THR A 484 2.54 13.51 -26.91
N ASP A 485 3.12 12.42 -27.36
CA ASP A 485 3.39 12.18 -28.77
C ASP A 485 2.11 11.92 -29.59
N VAL A 486 0.98 11.69 -28.92
CA VAL A 486 -0.37 11.67 -29.52
C VAL A 486 -0.84 13.12 -29.70
N SER A 487 -0.86 13.62 -30.92
CA SER A 487 -1.59 14.86 -31.22
C SER A 487 -3.08 14.57 -31.11
N LEU A 488 -3.79 15.18 -30.14
CA LEU A 488 -5.25 15.09 -30.00
C LEU A 488 -6.01 15.68 -31.25
N GLN A 489 -5.29 16.00 -32.33
CA GLN A 489 -5.84 16.58 -33.55
C GLN A 489 -6.25 15.54 -34.61
N ASP A 490 -5.94 14.26 -34.45
CA ASP A 490 -6.25 13.22 -35.44
C ASP A 490 -7.50 12.38 -35.12
N SER A 491 -8.36 12.87 -34.19
CA SER A 491 -9.63 12.22 -33.83
C SER A 491 -10.82 13.00 -34.37
N PHE A 492 -10.92 13.11 -35.71
CA PHE A 492 -12.14 13.55 -36.39
C PHE A 492 -12.50 12.60 -37.50
#